data_12a8b0d1d6bec15c17487ab720a3bf21
#
_entry.id   12a8b0d1d6bec15c17487ab720a3bf21
#
_cell.length_a   1.000
_cell.length_b   1.000
_cell.length_c   1.000
_cell.angle_alpha   90.00
_cell.angle_beta   90.00
_cell.angle_gamma   90.00
#
_symmetry.space_group_name_H-M   'P 1'
#
loop_
_entity.id
_entity.type
_entity.pdbx_description
1 polymer ?
#
loop_
_entity_poly.entity_id
_entity_poly.type
_entity_poly.pdbx_seq_one_letter_code
_entity_poly.pdbx_strand_id
1 'polypeptide(L)'
;MLSNLKVLKNVVLGYIYKWLIDCKVFVIPSLSPNPNINSKLIVSMTSYGRRVEKSVVYYSLVSILRQTVKPDRIILCLDGIKWNDENLPKKLVSLKKKGVEFLFCEDMRSYTKLIPCLVKYPNDSIITVDDDILYTRDTIKRLVEINSKTPNAICCLNGSKPFLKDGYACRYETWRQYKIDTLGQNLIFPCGVGAVLYPPYSLDSLVIKKEEFLTLCPLADDVWFWFCGMLKQTPKHVIYKNHSDYSFDALYQYFHKGSALTHTNRFEHQNDKQIRAIFDFYGVILDNDGNLLSRNEQRINC
;
A
#
# COMPACT_ATOMS: atom_id res chain seq x y z
N MET A 1 14.87 13.53 22.61
CA MET A 1 16.06 12.68 22.73
C MET A 1 15.76 11.21 22.42
N LEU A 2 14.79 10.56 23.06
CA LEU A 2 14.40 9.15 22.80
C LEU A 2 13.91 8.87 21.35
N SER A 3 13.24 9.83 20.68
CA SER A 3 12.81 9.67 19.29
C SER A 3 13.99 9.60 18.32
N ASN A 4 15.02 10.41 18.52
CA ASN A 4 16.22 10.43 17.68
C ASN A 4 17.05 9.14 17.82
N LEU A 5 17.07 8.54 19.02
CA LEU A 5 17.77 7.27 19.26
C LEU A 5 17.09 6.09 18.54
N LYS A 6 15.73 6.07 18.52
CA LYS A 6 14.97 5.07 17.77
C LYS A 6 15.19 5.21 16.25
N VAL A 7 15.21 6.44 15.73
CA VAL A 7 15.49 6.70 14.32
C VAL A 7 16.91 6.23 13.97
N LEU A 8 17.91 6.59 14.77
CA LEU A 8 19.31 6.16 14.55
C LEU A 8 19.46 4.63 14.58
N LYS A 9 18.80 3.96 15.54
CA LYS A 9 18.77 2.49 15.60
C LYS A 9 18.20 1.88 14.30
N ASN A 10 17.09 2.39 13.81
CA ASN A 10 16.47 1.88 12.59
C ASN A 10 17.32 2.14 11.34
N VAL A 11 18.01 3.28 11.29
CA VAL A 11 18.99 3.59 10.23
C VAL A 11 20.11 2.56 10.23
N VAL A 12 20.74 2.33 11.39
CA VAL A 12 21.86 1.38 11.52
C VAL A 12 21.41 -0.04 11.16
N LEU A 13 20.26 -0.48 11.66
CA LEU A 13 19.71 -1.81 11.33
C LEU A 13 19.40 -1.96 9.85
N GLY A 14 18.87 -0.92 9.22
CA GLY A 14 18.61 -0.91 7.78
C GLY A 14 19.91 -1.06 6.96
N TYR A 15 20.98 -0.39 7.37
CA TYR A 15 22.32 -0.54 6.75
C TYR A 15 22.87 -1.94 6.90
N ILE A 16 22.85 -2.46 8.14
CA ILE A 16 23.32 -3.81 8.42
C ILE A 16 22.55 -4.82 7.55
N TYR A 17 21.23 -4.68 7.46
CA TYR A 17 20.40 -5.55 6.64
C TYR A 17 20.80 -5.52 5.16
N LYS A 18 20.97 -4.31 4.59
CA LYS A 18 21.41 -4.15 3.21
C LYS A 18 22.79 -4.72 2.97
N TRP A 19 23.73 -4.44 3.87
CA TRP A 19 25.08 -4.98 3.81
C TRP A 19 25.09 -6.51 3.84
N LEU A 20 24.31 -7.14 4.73
CA LEU A 20 24.18 -8.59 4.82
C LEU A 20 23.62 -9.21 3.52
N ILE A 21 22.67 -8.51 2.86
CA ILE A 21 22.17 -8.94 1.54
C ILE A 21 23.28 -8.83 0.50
N ASP A 22 23.98 -7.71 0.45
CA ASP A 22 25.02 -7.47 -0.57
C ASP A 22 26.22 -8.40 -0.40
N CYS A 23 26.58 -8.74 0.85
CA CYS A 23 27.58 -9.76 1.16
C CYS A 23 27.08 -11.20 0.96
N LYS A 24 25.83 -11.40 0.48
CA LYS A 24 25.23 -12.74 0.25
C LYS A 24 25.17 -13.61 1.52
N VAL A 25 25.19 -13.00 2.70
CA VAL A 25 25.03 -13.71 3.98
C VAL A 25 23.65 -14.35 4.06
N PHE A 26 22.64 -13.74 3.43
CA PHE A 26 21.30 -14.29 3.36
C PHE A 26 21.08 -14.99 2.01
N VAL A 27 20.58 -16.21 2.07
CA VAL A 27 20.00 -16.85 0.90
C VAL A 27 18.70 -16.10 0.53
N ILE A 28 18.64 -15.58 -0.70
CA ILE A 28 17.42 -15.02 -1.26
C ILE A 28 16.63 -16.19 -1.86
N PRO A 29 15.50 -16.59 -1.25
CA PRO A 29 14.73 -17.71 -1.77
C PRO A 29 14.11 -17.37 -3.13
N SER A 30 13.84 -18.39 -3.91
CA SER A 30 13.00 -18.26 -5.09
C SER A 30 11.54 -18.45 -4.71
N LEU A 31 10.66 -17.75 -5.41
CA LEU A 31 9.24 -17.97 -5.33
C LEU A 31 8.89 -19.25 -6.10
N SER A 32 8.08 -20.09 -5.48
CA SER A 32 7.54 -21.29 -6.15
C SER A 32 6.02 -21.12 -6.18
N PRO A 33 5.43 -20.70 -7.31
CA PRO A 33 3.98 -20.56 -7.41
C PRO A 33 3.29 -21.88 -7.10
N ASN A 34 2.19 -21.83 -6.36
CA ASN A 34 1.32 -22.99 -6.16
C ASN A 34 0.32 -23.07 -7.32
N PRO A 35 0.38 -24.08 -8.20
CA PRO A 35 -0.49 -24.15 -9.37
C PRO A 35 -1.95 -24.49 -9.03
N ASN A 36 -2.23 -24.97 -7.83
CA ASN A 36 -3.52 -25.56 -7.46
C ASN A 36 -4.48 -24.61 -6.71
N ILE A 37 -4.23 -23.31 -6.68
CA ILE A 37 -5.06 -22.36 -5.96
C ILE A 37 -5.87 -21.53 -6.97
N ASN A 38 -7.20 -21.53 -6.82
CA ASN A 38 -8.14 -20.79 -7.68
C ASN A 38 -8.05 -19.27 -7.49
N SER A 39 -7.71 -18.78 -6.29
CA SER A 39 -7.46 -17.38 -5.99
C SER A 39 -6.04 -17.23 -5.46
N LYS A 40 -5.23 -16.43 -6.15
CA LYS A 40 -3.81 -16.23 -5.82
C LYS A 40 -3.62 -15.07 -4.87
N LEU A 41 -2.53 -15.13 -4.12
CA LEU A 41 -2.06 -14.02 -3.30
C LEU A 41 -0.95 -13.30 -4.05
N ILE A 42 -1.21 -12.07 -4.46
CA ILE A 42 -0.27 -11.21 -5.18
C ILE A 42 0.29 -10.16 -4.22
N VAL A 43 1.59 -9.98 -4.18
CA VAL A 43 2.21 -8.78 -3.60
C VAL A 43 2.54 -7.83 -4.74
N SER A 44 2.01 -6.62 -4.68
CA SER A 44 2.20 -5.59 -5.69
C SER A 44 2.88 -4.36 -5.09
N MET A 45 3.81 -3.81 -5.84
CA MET A 45 4.63 -2.66 -5.49
C MET A 45 4.81 -1.77 -6.71
N THR A 46 4.95 -0.46 -6.52
CA THR A 46 5.45 0.44 -7.55
C THR A 46 6.70 1.16 -7.07
N SER A 47 7.51 1.63 -8.00
CA SER A 47 8.70 2.43 -7.70
C SER A 47 9.02 3.39 -8.84
N TYR A 48 9.74 4.46 -8.56
CA TYR A 48 10.04 5.49 -9.55
C TYR A 48 11.42 6.14 -9.34
N GLY A 49 11.94 6.77 -10.40
CA GLY A 49 13.12 7.60 -10.40
C GLY A 49 14.33 6.94 -9.72
N ARG A 50 14.97 7.67 -8.83
CA ARG A 50 16.18 7.22 -8.13
C ARG A 50 16.00 5.94 -7.30
N ARG A 51 14.78 5.63 -6.86
CA ARG A 51 14.53 4.39 -6.11
C ARG A 51 14.74 3.16 -6.99
N VAL A 52 14.38 3.26 -8.28
CA VAL A 52 14.68 2.23 -9.28
C VAL A 52 16.15 2.31 -9.69
N GLU A 53 16.65 3.49 -10.12
CA GLU A 53 18.03 3.71 -10.61
C GLU A 53 19.08 3.25 -9.61
N LYS A 54 18.91 3.58 -8.32
CA LYS A 54 19.82 3.21 -7.23
C LYS A 54 19.46 1.86 -6.59
N SER A 55 18.50 1.15 -7.16
CA SER A 55 18.03 -0.15 -6.68
C SER A 55 17.61 -0.15 -5.20
N VAL A 56 17.01 0.94 -4.71
CA VAL A 56 16.46 1.02 -3.34
C VAL A 56 15.37 -0.02 -3.19
N VAL A 57 14.46 -0.11 -4.16
CA VAL A 57 13.36 -1.08 -4.22
C VAL A 57 13.82 -2.54 -4.19
N TYR A 58 15.05 -2.82 -4.58
CA TYR A 58 15.63 -4.17 -4.52
C TYR A 58 15.58 -4.77 -3.11
N TYR A 59 15.92 -3.98 -2.10
CA TYR A 59 15.97 -4.47 -0.71
C TYR A 59 14.58 -4.71 -0.15
N SER A 60 13.60 -3.87 -0.53
CA SER A 60 12.19 -4.09 -0.20
C SER A 60 11.68 -5.39 -0.82
N LEU A 61 11.95 -5.64 -2.11
CA LEU A 61 11.60 -6.89 -2.79
C LEU A 61 12.27 -8.11 -2.16
N VAL A 62 13.56 -8.01 -1.78
CA VAL A 62 14.25 -9.10 -1.07
C VAL A 62 13.58 -9.38 0.27
N SER A 63 13.11 -8.35 1.00
CA SER A 63 12.40 -8.55 2.26
C SER A 63 11.06 -9.27 2.05
N ILE A 64 10.38 -9.03 0.93
CA ILE A 64 9.16 -9.76 0.54
C ILE A 64 9.47 -11.20 0.12
N LEU A 65 10.51 -11.44 -0.67
CA LEU A 65 10.94 -12.80 -1.01
C LEU A 65 11.27 -13.65 0.24
N ARG A 66 11.66 -13.01 1.34
CA ARG A 66 12.03 -13.67 2.59
C ARG A 66 10.88 -13.87 3.57
N GLN A 67 9.64 -13.55 3.21
CA GLN A 67 8.47 -13.78 4.05
C GLN A 67 8.30 -15.25 4.42
N THR A 68 7.75 -15.55 5.60
CA THR A 68 7.44 -16.92 6.05
C THR A 68 6.29 -17.53 5.28
N VAL A 69 5.24 -16.75 5.04
CA VAL A 69 4.17 -17.11 4.09
C VAL A 69 4.52 -16.48 2.75
N LYS A 70 4.62 -17.32 1.71
CA LYS A 70 4.97 -16.86 0.36
C LYS A 70 3.73 -16.42 -0.38
N PRO A 71 3.77 -15.26 -1.07
CA PRO A 71 2.76 -14.95 -2.06
C PRO A 71 2.93 -15.87 -3.28
N ASP A 72 1.89 -16.00 -4.10
CA ASP A 72 1.97 -16.71 -5.38
C ASP A 72 2.70 -15.87 -6.44
N ARG A 73 2.61 -14.53 -6.34
CA ARG A 73 3.30 -13.60 -7.24
C ARG A 73 3.85 -12.41 -6.47
N ILE A 74 4.98 -11.90 -6.93
CA ILE A 74 5.53 -10.60 -6.52
C ILE A 74 5.69 -9.77 -7.79
N ILE A 75 4.96 -8.66 -7.87
CA ILE A 75 4.90 -7.82 -9.07
C ILE A 75 5.42 -6.43 -8.74
N LEU A 76 6.45 -5.98 -9.46
CA LEU A 76 6.89 -4.59 -9.47
C LEU A 76 6.32 -3.90 -10.71
N CYS A 77 5.35 -3.00 -10.48
CA CYS A 77 4.76 -2.16 -11.51
C CYS A 77 5.64 -0.94 -11.76
N LEU A 78 6.00 -0.70 -13.00
CA LEU A 78 6.90 0.38 -13.41
C LEU A 78 6.33 1.14 -14.61
N ASP A 79 6.66 2.42 -14.69
CA ASP A 79 6.38 3.27 -15.85
C ASP A 79 6.99 2.66 -17.13
N GLY A 80 6.16 2.15 -18.03
CA GLY A 80 6.57 1.51 -19.27
C GLY A 80 7.16 2.45 -20.33
N ILE A 81 7.03 3.78 -20.15
CA ILE A 81 7.70 4.76 -20.99
C ILE A 81 9.19 4.88 -20.60
N LYS A 82 9.46 4.83 -19.29
CA LYS A 82 10.83 5.01 -18.75
C LYS A 82 11.59 3.71 -18.64
N TRP A 83 10.91 2.61 -18.36
CA TRP A 83 11.53 1.34 -18.01
C TRP A 83 11.07 0.21 -18.93
N ASN A 84 12.01 -0.66 -19.24
CA ASN A 84 11.79 -1.91 -19.96
C ASN A 84 12.83 -2.95 -19.52
N ASP A 85 12.77 -4.14 -20.07
CA ASP A 85 13.67 -5.22 -19.69
C ASP A 85 15.16 -4.95 -19.98
N GLU A 86 15.45 -4.08 -20.94
CA GLU A 86 16.80 -3.78 -21.39
C GLU A 86 17.50 -2.73 -20.52
N ASN A 87 16.74 -1.75 -19.98
CA ASN A 87 17.29 -0.62 -19.25
C ASN A 87 17.17 -0.73 -17.73
N LEU A 88 16.54 -1.79 -17.20
CA LEU A 88 16.48 -2.01 -15.75
C LEU A 88 17.87 -2.25 -15.15
N PRO A 89 18.14 -1.74 -13.93
CA PRO A 89 19.36 -2.04 -13.19
C PRO A 89 19.57 -3.56 -13.03
N LYS A 90 20.78 -4.04 -13.32
CA LYS A 90 21.15 -5.46 -13.25
C LYS A 90 20.77 -6.14 -11.93
N LYS A 91 20.83 -5.39 -10.83
CA LYS A 91 20.46 -5.86 -9.49
C LYS A 91 18.96 -6.21 -9.43
N LEU A 92 18.08 -5.40 -10.04
CA LEU A 92 16.65 -5.70 -10.15
C LEU A 92 16.39 -6.87 -11.11
N VAL A 93 17.02 -6.86 -12.30
CA VAL A 93 16.88 -7.96 -13.28
C VAL A 93 17.22 -9.31 -12.66
N SER A 94 18.20 -9.35 -11.74
CA SER A 94 18.57 -10.60 -11.05
C SER A 94 17.42 -11.23 -10.26
N LEU A 95 16.43 -10.43 -9.85
CA LEU A 95 15.26 -10.90 -9.10
C LEU A 95 14.24 -11.65 -9.97
N LYS A 96 14.28 -11.49 -11.30
CA LYS A 96 13.45 -12.32 -12.20
C LYS A 96 13.71 -13.82 -11.99
N LYS A 97 14.98 -14.20 -11.82
CA LYS A 97 15.37 -15.60 -11.51
C LYS A 97 14.88 -16.06 -10.13
N LYS A 98 14.39 -15.13 -9.30
CA LYS A 98 13.82 -15.41 -7.99
C LYS A 98 12.29 -15.40 -8.00
N GLY A 99 11.66 -15.16 -9.17
CA GLY A 99 10.22 -15.16 -9.35
C GLY A 99 9.57 -13.78 -9.17
N VAL A 100 10.36 -12.70 -9.16
CA VAL A 100 9.80 -11.33 -9.22
C VAL A 100 9.43 -11.02 -10.67
N GLU A 101 8.20 -10.60 -10.87
CA GLU A 101 7.65 -10.15 -12.16
C GLU A 101 7.75 -8.63 -12.27
N PHE A 102 8.06 -8.13 -13.48
CA PHE A 102 8.02 -6.69 -13.79
C PHE A 102 6.83 -6.44 -14.72
N LEU A 103 5.94 -5.55 -14.29
CA LEU A 103 4.79 -5.12 -15.08
C LEU A 103 5.03 -3.69 -15.55
N PHE A 104 5.37 -3.53 -16.82
CA PHE A 104 5.50 -2.22 -17.44
C PHE A 104 4.11 -1.73 -17.85
N CYS A 105 3.69 -0.60 -17.29
CA CYS A 105 2.35 -0.06 -17.44
C CYS A 105 2.40 1.47 -17.50
N GLU A 106 1.26 2.09 -17.69
CA GLU A 106 1.14 3.53 -17.60
C GLU A 106 1.42 4.01 -16.18
N ASP A 107 2.14 5.13 -16.05
CA ASP A 107 2.41 5.77 -14.76
C ASP A 107 1.15 6.50 -14.26
N MET A 108 0.58 5.96 -13.20
CA MET A 108 -0.54 6.55 -12.45
C MET A 108 -0.07 7.03 -11.06
N ARG A 109 1.20 7.39 -10.92
CA ARG A 109 1.82 7.78 -9.63
C ARG A 109 1.70 6.64 -8.60
N SER A 110 1.29 6.96 -7.35
CA SER A 110 1.13 5.95 -6.30
C SER A 110 0.03 4.92 -6.56
N TYR A 111 -0.95 5.23 -7.44
CA TYR A 111 -1.98 4.29 -7.87
C TYR A 111 -1.44 3.08 -8.63
N THR A 112 -0.29 3.24 -9.26
CA THR A 112 0.39 2.18 -10.01
C THR A 112 0.71 0.95 -9.16
N LYS A 113 0.74 1.08 -7.83
CA LYS A 113 0.97 -0.09 -6.95
C LYS A 113 -0.23 -1.05 -6.88
N LEU A 114 -1.47 -0.60 -7.19
CA LEU A 114 -2.67 -1.43 -7.05
C LEU A 114 -3.43 -1.61 -8.37
N ILE A 115 -3.72 -0.51 -9.08
CA ILE A 115 -4.64 -0.50 -10.23
C ILE A 115 -4.25 -1.49 -11.33
N PRO A 116 -2.98 -1.56 -11.82
CA PRO A 116 -2.62 -2.51 -12.86
C PRO A 116 -2.85 -3.96 -12.47
N CYS A 117 -2.63 -4.29 -11.20
CA CYS A 117 -2.87 -5.64 -10.70
C CYS A 117 -4.36 -5.95 -10.53
N LEU A 118 -5.19 -5.00 -10.07
CA LEU A 118 -6.64 -5.17 -10.01
C LEU A 118 -7.24 -5.45 -11.39
N VAL A 119 -6.79 -4.73 -12.41
CA VAL A 119 -7.28 -4.91 -13.79
C VAL A 119 -6.82 -6.25 -14.35
N LYS A 120 -5.57 -6.64 -14.11
CA LYS A 120 -4.98 -7.85 -14.70
C LYS A 120 -5.41 -9.14 -13.98
N TYR A 121 -5.68 -9.04 -12.68
CA TYR A 121 -5.96 -10.18 -11.80
C TYR A 121 -7.19 -9.93 -10.92
N PRO A 122 -8.37 -9.73 -11.48
CA PRO A 122 -9.57 -9.28 -10.75
C PRO A 122 -10.07 -10.28 -9.68
N ASN A 123 -9.69 -11.54 -9.82
CA ASN A 123 -10.13 -12.63 -8.92
C ASN A 123 -9.10 -12.95 -7.82
N ASP A 124 -7.98 -12.23 -7.78
CA ASP A 124 -6.89 -12.51 -6.86
C ASP A 124 -6.85 -11.50 -5.70
N SER A 125 -6.36 -11.93 -4.55
CA SER A 125 -6.10 -11.04 -3.42
C SER A 125 -4.79 -10.30 -3.65
N ILE A 126 -4.79 -8.98 -3.47
CA ILE A 126 -3.61 -8.14 -3.70
C ILE A 126 -3.15 -7.50 -2.39
N ILE A 127 -1.89 -7.70 -2.04
CA ILE A 127 -1.22 -6.97 -0.97
C ILE A 127 -0.39 -5.86 -1.60
N THR A 128 -0.71 -4.60 -1.30
CA THR A 128 0.15 -3.47 -1.66
C THR A 128 1.23 -3.27 -0.62
N VAL A 129 2.45 -2.99 -1.09
CA VAL A 129 3.62 -2.71 -0.25
C VAL A 129 4.42 -1.54 -0.82
N ASP A 130 5.22 -0.89 0.03
CA ASP A 130 6.04 0.26 -0.35
C ASP A 130 7.46 -0.17 -0.75
N ASP A 131 8.06 0.60 -1.64
CA ASP A 131 9.36 0.33 -2.25
C ASP A 131 10.57 0.76 -1.39
N ASP A 132 10.32 1.42 -0.25
CA ASP A 132 11.32 1.94 0.68
C ASP A 132 11.17 1.36 2.11
N ILE A 133 10.43 0.26 2.25
CA ILE A 133 10.24 -0.44 3.53
C ILE A 133 10.94 -1.80 3.50
N LEU A 134 11.65 -2.10 4.60
CA LEU A 134 12.20 -3.42 4.88
C LEU A 134 11.21 -4.18 5.78
N TYR A 135 10.53 -5.15 5.20
CA TYR A 135 9.46 -5.90 5.86
C TYR A 135 10.00 -7.01 6.76
N THR A 136 9.42 -7.18 7.94
CA THR A 136 9.70 -8.34 8.79
C THR A 136 9.15 -9.62 8.16
N ARG A 137 9.68 -10.76 8.59
CA ARG A 137 9.43 -12.04 7.95
C ARG A 137 7.98 -12.56 8.06
N ASP A 138 7.19 -12.00 8.95
CA ASP A 138 5.81 -12.41 9.27
C ASP A 138 4.74 -11.45 8.76
N THR A 139 5.12 -10.43 8.01
CA THR A 139 4.21 -9.39 7.52
C THR A 139 3.05 -9.98 6.71
N ILE A 140 3.34 -10.80 5.70
CA ILE A 140 2.31 -11.45 4.87
C ILE A 140 1.51 -12.45 5.71
N LYS A 141 2.17 -13.25 6.54
CA LYS A 141 1.52 -14.22 7.42
C LYS A 141 0.41 -13.57 8.24
N ARG A 142 0.69 -12.46 8.91
CA ARG A 142 -0.27 -11.75 9.75
C ARG A 142 -1.47 -11.24 8.97
N LEU A 143 -1.25 -10.66 7.79
CA LEU A 143 -2.34 -10.18 6.92
C LEU A 143 -3.24 -11.34 6.48
N VAL A 144 -2.66 -12.46 6.08
CA VAL A 144 -3.41 -13.65 5.64
C VAL A 144 -4.18 -14.28 6.80
N GLU A 145 -3.56 -14.42 7.99
CA GLU A 145 -4.20 -14.98 9.18
C GLU A 145 -5.42 -14.17 9.63
N ILE A 146 -5.38 -12.84 9.55
CA ILE A 146 -6.54 -12.05 9.90
C ILE A 146 -7.59 -12.05 8.80
N ASN A 147 -7.17 -12.00 7.53
CA ASN A 147 -8.08 -12.08 6.40
C ASN A 147 -8.83 -13.41 6.37
N SER A 148 -8.19 -14.53 6.75
CA SER A 148 -8.86 -15.84 6.81
C SER A 148 -10.05 -15.89 7.76
N LYS A 149 -10.10 -15.03 8.77
CA LYS A 149 -11.23 -14.91 9.72
C LYS A 149 -12.41 -14.14 9.10
N THR A 150 -12.13 -13.24 8.17
CA THR A 150 -13.13 -12.46 7.44
C THR A 150 -12.62 -12.24 6.00
N PRO A 151 -12.82 -13.24 5.10
CA PRO A 151 -12.16 -13.26 3.79
C PRO A 151 -12.42 -12.04 2.89
N ASN A 152 -13.57 -11.38 3.08
CA ASN A 152 -13.96 -10.21 2.28
C ASN A 152 -13.48 -8.87 2.87
N ALA A 153 -12.78 -8.88 4.02
CA ALA A 153 -12.36 -7.66 4.67
C ALA A 153 -11.02 -7.15 4.11
N ILE A 154 -10.90 -5.84 3.90
CA ILE A 154 -9.61 -5.18 3.67
C ILE A 154 -8.82 -5.20 4.98
N CYS A 155 -7.57 -5.68 4.93
CA CYS A 155 -6.72 -5.80 6.11
C CYS A 155 -5.47 -4.92 5.97
N CYS A 156 -5.15 -4.12 6.99
CA CYS A 156 -3.99 -3.25 6.95
C CYS A 156 -3.14 -3.33 8.22
N LEU A 157 -1.85 -3.02 8.10
CA LEU A 157 -0.93 -2.96 9.25
C LEU A 157 -1.00 -1.61 9.97
N ASN A 158 -1.47 -0.57 9.29
CA ASN A 158 -1.67 0.75 9.85
C ASN A 158 -3.06 1.24 9.48
N GLY A 159 -3.78 1.75 10.45
CA GLY A 159 -5.09 2.32 10.20
C GLY A 159 -5.37 3.50 11.12
N SER A 160 -6.19 4.40 10.66
CA SER A 160 -6.67 5.54 11.44
C SER A 160 -8.19 5.50 11.55
N LYS A 161 -8.71 6.02 12.66
CA LYS A 161 -10.14 6.25 12.82
C LYS A 161 -10.45 7.66 12.36
N PRO A 162 -11.13 7.83 11.21
CA PRO A 162 -11.63 9.14 10.79
C PRO A 162 -12.54 9.74 11.85
N PHE A 163 -12.48 11.04 12.00
CA PHE A 163 -13.43 11.78 12.80
C PHE A 163 -14.45 12.40 11.84
N LEU A 164 -15.72 12.05 12.02
CA LEU A 164 -16.83 12.57 11.22
C LEU A 164 -17.58 13.66 11.99
N LYS A 165 -18.01 14.69 11.27
CA LYS A 165 -18.93 15.71 11.76
C LYS A 165 -19.96 15.98 10.67
N ASP A 166 -21.23 15.92 11.02
CA ASP A 166 -22.35 16.14 10.10
C ASP A 166 -22.27 15.28 8.82
N GLY A 167 -21.77 14.04 8.94
CA GLY A 167 -21.62 13.10 7.84
C GLY A 167 -20.37 13.28 6.98
N TYR A 168 -19.50 14.26 7.29
CA TYR A 168 -18.27 14.56 6.56
C TYR A 168 -17.02 14.25 7.38
N ALA A 169 -15.99 13.79 6.71
CA ALA A 169 -14.69 13.58 7.34
C ALA A 169 -14.05 14.92 7.72
N CYS A 170 -13.71 15.06 9.01
CA CYS A 170 -12.98 16.21 9.53
C CYS A 170 -11.49 16.11 9.17
N ARG A 171 -10.72 17.16 9.56
CA ARG A 171 -9.31 17.28 9.25
C ARG A 171 -8.54 15.99 9.53
N TYR A 172 -7.81 15.49 8.54
CA TYR A 172 -7.01 14.27 8.57
C TYR A 172 -6.05 14.21 9.76
N GLU A 173 -5.48 15.33 10.14
CA GLU A 173 -4.56 15.43 11.29
C GLU A 173 -5.22 15.10 12.63
N THR A 174 -6.55 15.20 12.72
CA THR A 174 -7.31 14.87 13.93
C THR A 174 -7.63 13.38 14.06
N TRP A 175 -7.40 12.60 13.01
CA TRP A 175 -7.71 11.18 12.99
C TRP A 175 -6.78 10.42 13.93
N ARG A 176 -7.36 9.56 14.75
CA ARG A 176 -6.60 8.77 15.72
C ARG A 176 -6.12 7.47 15.09
N GLN A 177 -4.81 7.20 15.17
CA GLN A 177 -4.29 5.90 14.78
C GLN A 177 -4.78 4.81 15.74
N TYR A 178 -5.16 3.67 15.18
CA TYR A 178 -5.42 2.47 15.97
C TYR A 178 -4.12 1.96 16.58
N LYS A 179 -4.20 1.61 17.89
CA LYS A 179 -3.07 1.05 18.65
C LYS A 179 -3.34 -0.36 19.17
N ILE A 180 -4.42 -0.96 18.71
CA ILE A 180 -4.83 -2.33 19.00
C ILE A 180 -5.41 -2.94 17.73
N ASP A 181 -5.42 -4.27 17.66
CA ASP A 181 -6.11 -4.96 16.59
C ASP A 181 -7.59 -4.59 16.62
N THR A 182 -8.11 -4.17 15.47
CA THR A 182 -9.49 -3.73 15.34
C THR A 182 -10.12 -4.41 14.15
N LEU A 183 -11.27 -5.05 14.34
CA LEU A 183 -11.91 -5.91 13.35
C LEU A 183 -13.28 -5.38 12.94
N GLY A 184 -13.60 -5.54 11.64
CA GLY A 184 -14.95 -5.43 11.10
C GLY A 184 -15.57 -4.03 11.09
N GLN A 185 -14.78 -2.97 11.10
CA GLN A 185 -15.32 -1.61 11.09
C GLN A 185 -15.25 -0.98 9.70
N ASN A 186 -16.34 -0.37 9.25
CA ASN A 186 -16.41 0.31 7.95
C ASN A 186 -15.61 1.63 7.94
N LEU A 187 -15.58 2.35 9.07
CA LEU A 187 -14.93 3.66 9.16
C LEU A 187 -13.40 3.61 9.27
N ILE A 188 -12.77 2.45 9.34
CA ILE A 188 -11.31 2.36 9.34
C ILE A 188 -10.77 2.94 8.02
N PHE A 189 -9.81 3.87 8.15
CA PHE A 189 -8.96 4.33 7.05
C PHE A 189 -7.68 3.47 7.01
N PRO A 190 -7.52 2.58 6.02
CA PRO A 190 -6.29 1.85 5.84
C PRO A 190 -5.20 2.80 5.33
N CYS A 191 -4.21 3.10 6.16
CA CYS A 191 -3.07 3.90 5.71
C CYS A 191 -2.23 3.09 4.74
N GLY A 192 -1.86 3.66 3.60
CA GLY A 192 -1.06 2.99 2.57
C GLY A 192 0.34 2.60 3.04
N VAL A 193 0.85 3.26 4.09
CA VAL A 193 2.18 2.97 4.65
C VAL A 193 2.20 1.59 5.31
N GLY A 194 3.14 0.77 4.89
CA GLY A 194 3.34 -0.59 5.39
C GLY A 194 2.80 -1.63 4.44
N ALA A 195 1.62 -2.14 4.68
CA ALA A 195 0.99 -3.09 3.77
C ALA A 195 -0.53 -3.10 3.96
N VAL A 196 -1.25 -3.25 2.85
CA VAL A 196 -2.72 -3.40 2.83
C VAL A 196 -3.09 -4.56 1.92
N LEU A 197 -3.90 -5.49 2.43
CA LEU A 197 -4.47 -6.60 1.68
C LEU A 197 -5.87 -6.21 1.21
N TYR A 198 -6.08 -6.30 -0.08
CA TYR A 198 -7.35 -6.10 -0.78
C TYR A 198 -7.85 -7.45 -1.31
N PRO A 199 -8.91 -8.04 -0.74
CA PRO A 199 -9.56 -9.20 -1.34
C PRO A 199 -10.17 -8.89 -2.70
N PRO A 200 -10.44 -9.89 -3.54
CA PRO A 200 -11.18 -9.69 -4.78
C PRO A 200 -12.50 -8.94 -4.53
N TYR A 201 -12.83 -8.01 -5.39
CA TYR A 201 -14.09 -7.25 -5.34
C TYR A 201 -14.34 -6.46 -4.05
N SER A 202 -13.31 -6.20 -3.25
CA SER A 202 -13.43 -5.42 -2.01
C SER A 202 -13.53 -3.91 -2.22
N LEU A 203 -13.29 -3.43 -3.43
CA LEU A 203 -13.40 -2.04 -3.82
C LEU A 203 -14.52 -1.85 -4.84
N ASP A 204 -15.20 -0.70 -4.80
CA ASP A 204 -16.17 -0.32 -5.81
C ASP A 204 -15.52 -0.19 -7.21
N SER A 205 -16.28 -0.40 -8.27
CA SER A 205 -15.78 -0.33 -9.65
C SER A 205 -15.17 1.02 -10.03
N LEU A 206 -15.51 2.09 -9.33
CA LEU A 206 -14.89 3.40 -9.49
C LEU A 206 -13.38 3.38 -9.25
N VAL A 207 -12.87 2.38 -8.56
CA VAL A 207 -11.43 2.29 -8.20
C VAL A 207 -10.52 2.41 -9.41
N ILE A 208 -10.95 1.95 -10.60
CA ILE A 208 -10.18 1.99 -11.85
C ILE A 208 -10.49 3.20 -12.75
N LYS A 209 -11.36 4.12 -12.33
CA LYS A 209 -11.73 5.33 -13.10
C LYS A 209 -10.59 6.37 -13.02
N LYS A 210 -9.64 6.23 -13.94
CA LYS A 210 -8.37 6.98 -13.94
C LYS A 210 -8.57 8.49 -13.96
N GLU A 211 -9.42 9.01 -14.82
CA GLU A 211 -9.65 10.45 -14.94
C GLU A 211 -10.20 11.04 -13.63
N GLU A 212 -11.03 10.29 -12.94
CA GLU A 212 -11.64 10.72 -11.70
C GLU A 212 -10.63 10.77 -10.56
N PHE A 213 -9.87 9.70 -10.33
CA PHE A 213 -8.90 9.74 -9.23
C PHE A 213 -7.73 10.68 -9.50
N LEU A 214 -7.30 10.85 -10.76
CA LEU A 214 -6.26 11.84 -11.07
C LEU A 214 -6.74 13.30 -10.96
N THR A 215 -8.05 13.53 -11.09
CA THR A 215 -8.66 14.85 -10.95
C THR A 215 -8.98 15.17 -9.48
N LEU A 216 -9.67 14.25 -8.79
CA LEU A 216 -10.20 14.48 -7.45
C LEU A 216 -9.17 14.18 -6.35
N CYS A 217 -8.30 13.21 -6.57
CA CYS A 217 -7.37 12.68 -5.56
C CYS A 217 -5.97 12.37 -6.12
N PRO A 218 -5.29 13.30 -6.79
CA PRO A 218 -4.06 13.02 -7.55
C PRO A 218 -2.86 12.60 -6.70
N LEU A 219 -2.86 12.82 -5.39
CA LEU A 219 -1.69 12.66 -4.52
C LEU A 219 -1.87 11.66 -3.38
N ALA A 220 -3.09 11.14 -3.17
CA ALA A 220 -3.41 10.29 -2.03
C ALA A 220 -4.22 9.05 -2.44
N ASP A 221 -3.54 8.07 -3.02
CA ASP A 221 -4.13 6.81 -3.46
C ASP A 221 -4.87 6.07 -2.33
N ASP A 222 -4.37 6.11 -1.11
CA ASP A 222 -5.01 5.53 0.06
C ASP A 222 -6.36 6.17 0.40
N VAL A 223 -6.53 7.47 0.15
CA VAL A 223 -7.81 8.16 0.28
C VAL A 223 -8.82 7.64 -0.76
N TRP A 224 -8.40 7.48 -2.00
CA TRP A 224 -9.27 6.94 -3.06
C TRP A 224 -9.66 5.49 -2.82
N PHE A 225 -8.71 4.65 -2.45
CA PHE A 225 -8.98 3.23 -2.15
C PHE A 225 -9.89 3.09 -0.92
N TRP A 226 -9.69 3.90 0.11
CA TRP A 226 -10.58 3.98 1.25
C TRP A 226 -12.01 4.36 0.84
N PHE A 227 -12.15 5.40 0.02
CA PHE A 227 -13.43 5.85 -0.51
C PHE A 227 -14.14 4.73 -1.29
N CYS A 228 -13.46 4.07 -2.22
CA CYS A 228 -14.03 2.95 -2.97
C CYS A 228 -14.42 1.76 -2.07
N GLY A 229 -13.64 1.49 -1.03
CA GLY A 229 -13.97 0.49 -0.01
C GLY A 229 -15.17 0.87 0.86
N MET A 230 -15.40 2.17 1.08
CA MET A 230 -16.61 2.66 1.78
C MET A 230 -17.84 2.55 0.90
N LEU A 231 -17.78 2.94 -0.35
CA LEU A 231 -18.90 2.78 -1.29
C LEU A 231 -19.34 1.32 -1.40
N LYS A 232 -18.39 0.40 -1.37
CA LYS A 232 -18.63 -1.05 -1.37
C LYS A 232 -19.09 -1.58 -0.02
N GLN A 233 -19.09 -0.77 1.04
CA GLN A 233 -19.36 -1.18 2.43
C GLN A 233 -18.50 -2.38 2.87
N THR A 234 -17.27 -2.42 2.39
CA THR A 234 -16.33 -3.49 2.72
C THR A 234 -15.81 -3.31 4.15
N PRO A 235 -15.95 -4.32 5.03
CA PRO A 235 -15.39 -4.27 6.37
C PRO A 235 -13.87 -4.18 6.32
N LYS A 236 -13.30 -3.49 7.30
CA LYS A 236 -11.85 -3.28 7.37
C LYS A 236 -11.30 -3.76 8.70
N HIS A 237 -10.07 -4.27 8.66
CA HIS A 237 -9.32 -4.72 9.84
C HIS A 237 -7.99 -3.99 9.93
N VAL A 238 -7.64 -3.55 11.13
CA VAL A 238 -6.30 -3.08 11.45
C VAL A 238 -5.61 -4.14 12.28
N ILE A 239 -4.43 -4.56 11.85
CA ILE A 239 -3.54 -5.41 12.63
C ILE A 239 -2.49 -4.48 13.22
N TYR A 240 -2.70 -4.08 14.47
CA TYR A 240 -1.77 -3.18 15.12
C TYR A 240 -0.38 -3.79 15.17
N LYS A 241 0.56 -3.01 14.72
CA LYS A 241 1.95 -3.38 14.71
C LYS A 241 2.78 -2.32 15.44
N ASN A 242 3.54 -2.73 16.44
CA ASN A 242 4.52 -1.84 17.06
C ASN A 242 5.51 -1.37 15.97
N HIS A 243 5.89 -0.09 15.99
CA HIS A 243 6.81 0.52 15.02
C HIS A 243 8.18 -0.19 14.87
N SER A 244 8.46 -1.23 15.67
CA SER A 244 9.64 -2.10 15.54
C SER A 244 9.53 -3.17 14.45
N ASP A 245 8.37 -3.30 13.83
CA ASP A 245 8.05 -4.42 12.95
C ASP A 245 8.38 -4.19 11.48
N TYR A 246 8.77 -2.99 11.09
CA TYR A 246 9.40 -2.69 9.81
C TYR A 246 10.37 -1.52 9.96
N SER A 247 11.43 -1.54 9.21
CA SER A 247 12.36 -0.42 9.15
C SER A 247 12.22 0.25 7.78
N PHE A 248 12.02 1.55 7.79
CA PHE A 248 12.15 2.34 6.58
C PHE A 248 13.59 2.30 6.07
N ASP A 249 13.79 2.50 4.78
CA ASP A 249 15.09 2.95 4.30
C ASP A 249 15.35 4.37 4.84
N ALA A 250 15.69 4.41 6.10
CA ALA A 250 15.79 5.64 6.88
C ALA A 250 16.82 6.61 6.31
N LEU A 251 17.80 6.12 5.55
CA LEU A 251 18.75 6.99 4.86
C LEU A 251 18.18 7.66 3.64
N TYR A 252 17.53 6.88 2.80
CA TYR A 252 16.86 7.47 1.66
C TYR A 252 15.89 8.56 2.11
N GLN A 253 15.10 8.26 3.14
CA GLN A 253 14.16 9.24 3.71
C GLN A 253 14.86 10.40 4.43
N TYR A 254 15.98 10.16 5.11
CA TYR A 254 16.72 11.23 5.79
C TYR A 254 17.28 12.26 4.80
N PHE A 255 17.87 11.81 3.69
CA PHE A 255 18.41 12.68 2.67
C PHE A 255 17.37 13.25 1.71
N HIS A 256 16.15 12.73 1.67
CA HIS A 256 15.08 13.12 0.75
C HIS A 256 13.78 13.53 1.46
N LYS A 257 13.89 14.07 2.68
CA LYS A 257 12.74 14.49 3.51
C LYS A 257 11.75 15.42 2.81
N GLY A 258 12.21 16.26 1.90
CA GLY A 258 11.36 17.20 1.16
C GLY A 258 10.61 16.62 -0.04
N SER A 259 10.92 15.38 -0.46
CA SER A 259 10.29 14.71 -1.61
C SER A 259 9.26 13.64 -1.22
N ALA A 260 9.04 13.44 0.08
CA ALA A 260 8.07 12.46 0.56
C ALA A 260 6.64 13.01 0.40
N LEU A 261 5.77 12.26 -0.29
CA LEU A 261 4.33 12.57 -0.43
C LEU A 261 3.66 12.84 0.93
N THR A 262 4.15 12.23 2.00
CA THR A 262 3.68 12.46 3.37
C THR A 262 3.77 13.94 3.78
N HIS A 263 4.79 14.67 3.34
CA HIS A 263 4.92 16.10 3.65
C HIS A 263 3.79 16.89 2.99
N THR A 264 3.61 16.72 1.69
CA THR A 264 2.57 17.42 0.91
C THR A 264 1.17 17.00 1.37
N ASN A 265 0.93 15.70 1.53
CA ASN A 265 -0.38 15.19 1.89
C ASN A 265 -0.83 15.60 3.30
N ARG A 266 0.09 15.59 4.26
CA ARG A 266 -0.25 15.86 5.66
C ARG A 266 -0.07 17.33 6.06
N PHE A 267 1.11 17.91 5.79
CA PHE A 267 1.45 19.26 6.28
C PHE A 267 0.90 20.38 5.39
N GLU A 268 0.66 20.12 4.10
CA GLU A 268 0.01 21.07 3.20
C GLU A 268 -1.50 20.82 3.06
N HIS A 269 -2.07 19.97 3.93
CA HIS A 269 -3.50 19.64 3.97
C HIS A 269 -4.08 19.11 2.65
N GLN A 270 -3.26 18.45 1.82
CA GLN A 270 -3.74 17.94 0.54
C GLN A 270 -4.73 16.77 0.72
N ASN A 271 -4.54 15.93 1.76
CA ASN A 271 -5.51 14.88 2.08
C ASN A 271 -6.89 15.47 2.36
N ASP A 272 -6.98 16.55 3.15
CA ASP A 272 -8.27 17.19 3.48
C ASP A 272 -8.98 17.72 2.22
N LYS A 273 -8.23 18.36 1.32
CA LYS A 273 -8.76 18.88 0.06
C LYS A 273 -9.27 17.76 -0.84
N GLN A 274 -8.51 16.68 -0.96
CA GLN A 274 -8.84 15.53 -1.79
C GLN A 274 -10.04 14.75 -1.23
N ILE A 275 -10.09 14.52 0.08
CA ILE A 275 -11.24 13.90 0.75
C ILE A 275 -12.49 14.73 0.48
N ARG A 276 -12.42 16.06 0.69
CA ARG A 276 -13.54 16.94 0.44
C ARG A 276 -13.99 16.92 -1.02
N ALA A 277 -13.04 17.02 -1.95
CA ALA A 277 -13.34 16.99 -3.39
C ALA A 277 -14.11 15.72 -3.80
N ILE A 278 -13.70 14.55 -3.27
CA ILE A 278 -14.37 13.28 -3.53
C ILE A 278 -15.78 13.27 -2.92
N PHE A 279 -15.92 13.63 -1.64
CA PHE A 279 -17.21 13.60 -0.94
C PHE A 279 -18.21 14.55 -1.59
N ASP A 280 -17.80 15.79 -1.93
CA ASP A 280 -18.64 16.77 -2.58
C ASP A 280 -19.02 16.33 -4.00
N PHE A 281 -18.08 15.76 -4.76
CA PHE A 281 -18.33 15.31 -6.13
C PHE A 281 -19.36 14.17 -6.18
N TYR A 282 -19.23 13.19 -5.29
CA TYR A 282 -20.12 12.02 -5.25
C TYR A 282 -21.35 12.22 -4.34
N GLY A 283 -21.44 13.34 -3.63
CA GLY A 283 -22.55 13.62 -2.70
C GLY A 283 -22.63 12.60 -1.55
N VAL A 284 -21.47 12.12 -1.08
CA VAL A 284 -21.41 11.09 -0.04
C VAL A 284 -21.58 11.68 1.34
N ILE A 285 -22.51 11.11 2.11
CA ILE A 285 -22.72 11.39 3.53
C ILE A 285 -22.65 10.07 4.29
N LEU A 286 -21.93 10.05 5.40
CA LEU A 286 -21.73 8.87 6.25
C LEU A 286 -22.38 9.05 7.62
N ASP A 287 -22.81 7.94 8.24
CA ASP A 287 -23.09 7.92 9.68
C ASP A 287 -21.78 7.82 10.50
N ASN A 288 -21.92 7.85 11.82
CA ASN A 288 -20.76 7.80 12.73
C ASN A 288 -19.98 6.47 12.71
N ASP A 289 -20.56 5.42 12.14
CA ASP A 289 -19.96 4.10 11.99
C ASP A 289 -19.34 3.90 10.58
N GLY A 290 -19.50 4.89 9.70
CA GLY A 290 -19.00 4.87 8.33
C GLY A 290 -19.94 4.15 7.36
N ASN A 291 -21.21 3.97 7.72
CA ASN A 291 -22.19 3.47 6.78
C ASN A 291 -22.68 4.61 5.87
N LEU A 292 -22.94 4.26 4.63
CA LEU A 292 -23.38 5.19 3.61
C LEU A 292 -24.85 5.61 3.86
N LEU A 293 -25.09 6.90 4.14
CA LEU A 293 -26.43 7.48 4.29
C LEU A 293 -26.98 8.01 2.98
N SER A 294 -26.13 8.65 2.18
CA SER A 294 -26.53 9.14 0.86
C SER A 294 -25.36 9.18 -0.10
N ARG A 295 -25.68 9.13 -1.40
CA ARG A 295 -24.75 9.30 -2.52
C ARG A 295 -25.47 9.80 -3.76
N ASN A 296 -24.74 10.45 -4.66
CA ASN A 296 -25.26 10.82 -5.95
C ASN A 296 -25.10 9.62 -6.93
N GLU A 297 -26.15 8.83 -7.10
CA GLU A 297 -26.14 7.60 -7.92
C GLU A 297 -25.89 7.88 -9.40
N GLN A 298 -26.28 9.05 -9.91
CA GLN A 298 -26.04 9.41 -11.32
C GLN A 298 -24.55 9.52 -11.65
N ARG A 299 -23.71 9.89 -10.68
CA ARG A 299 -22.25 10.01 -10.83
C ARG A 299 -21.47 8.73 -10.54
N ILE A 300 -22.09 7.76 -9.87
CA ILE A 300 -21.45 6.48 -9.53
C ILE A 300 -21.68 5.45 -10.64
N ASN A 301 -22.80 5.56 -11.36
CA ASN A 301 -23.19 4.59 -12.40
C ASN A 301 -22.76 5.01 -13.83
N CYS A 302 -22.07 6.13 -13.99
CA CYS A 302 -21.42 6.55 -15.23
C CYS A 302 -20.00 6.04 -15.30
#